data_2a5c45e0de24dea2a50ce5846908971d
#
_entry.id   2a5c45e0de24dea2a50ce5846908971d
#
_cell.length_a   1.000
_cell.length_b   1.000
_cell.length_c   1.000
_cell.angle_alpha   90.00
_cell.angle_beta   90.00
_cell.angle_gamma   90.00
#
_symmetry.space_group_name_H-M   'P 1'
#
loop_
_entity.id
_entity.type
_entity.pdbx_description
1 polymer ?
#
loop_
_entity_poly.entity_id
_entity_poly.type
_entity_poly.pdbx_seq_one_letter_code
_entity_poly.pdbx_strand_id
1 'polypeptide(L)'
;MTPIRILIVDDQALFREGLRTLLSVQAGLEVVGEAGNGEEALRQADSLKPDVILMDLQMPVMDGAAATRRLKTQMPSAKVIILTTFDDDENVFEGLRAGAVGYLLKDTPSAKLVEAIRLAARGESFLEPSVAAKVVSEFARLSPRPADALAEPLSERELEVLRLVARGASNKEIAAGLVIAEGTVKNHLTNILAKLDVTDRTEAAVKARELGLI
;
A
#
# COMPACT_ATOMS: atom_id res chain seq x y z
N MET A 1 -1.90 32.01 15.37
CA MET A 1 -2.15 30.70 14.74
C MET A 1 -2.17 29.66 15.83
N THR A 2 -3.15 28.77 15.86
CA THR A 2 -3.18 27.64 16.80
C THR A 2 -2.00 26.69 16.46
N PRO A 3 -1.25 26.20 17.47
CA PRO A 3 -0.14 25.29 17.24
C PRO A 3 -0.68 23.95 16.70
N ILE A 4 0.14 23.27 15.88
CA ILE A 4 -0.11 21.88 15.44
C ILE A 4 0.10 20.97 16.63
N ARG A 5 -0.91 20.22 17.02
CA ARG A 5 -0.93 19.33 18.18
C ARG A 5 -0.40 17.94 17.79
N ILE A 6 0.66 17.50 18.46
CA ILE A 6 1.40 16.30 18.09
C ILE A 6 1.33 15.28 19.22
N LEU A 7 0.98 14.03 18.88
CA LEU A 7 1.13 12.87 19.73
C LEU A 7 2.35 12.06 19.27
N ILE A 8 3.26 11.75 20.19
CA ILE A 8 4.44 10.91 19.92
C ILE A 8 4.16 9.50 20.42
N VAL A 9 4.34 8.50 19.54
CA VAL A 9 4.07 7.09 19.86
C VAL A 9 5.29 6.25 19.49
N ASP A 10 5.98 5.72 20.48
CA ASP A 10 7.21 4.95 20.36
C ASP A 10 7.44 4.15 21.65
N ASP A 11 7.94 2.94 21.61
CA ASP A 11 8.19 2.16 22.82
C ASP A 11 9.48 2.60 23.54
N GLN A 12 10.41 3.28 22.84
CA GLN A 12 11.67 3.76 23.36
C GLN A 12 11.52 5.12 24.06
N ALA A 13 11.50 5.11 25.38
CA ALA A 13 11.29 6.32 26.20
C ALA A 13 12.30 7.44 25.89
N LEU A 14 13.58 7.09 25.71
CA LEU A 14 14.64 8.07 25.40
C LEU A 14 14.40 8.74 24.04
N PHE A 15 13.91 8.00 23.05
CA PHE A 15 13.60 8.55 21.74
C PHE A 15 12.42 9.53 21.81
N ARG A 16 11.36 9.19 22.56
CA ARG A 16 10.23 10.10 22.80
C ARG A 16 10.67 11.40 23.47
N GLU A 17 11.51 11.33 24.51
CA GLU A 17 12.05 12.49 25.21
C GLU A 17 12.89 13.37 24.28
N GLY A 18 13.72 12.76 23.43
CA GLY A 18 14.49 13.45 22.40
C GLY A 18 13.60 14.20 21.40
N LEU A 19 12.58 13.54 20.86
CA LEU A 19 11.61 14.13 19.95
C LEU A 19 10.82 15.28 20.61
N ARG A 20 10.36 15.10 21.85
CA ARG A 20 9.69 16.16 22.59
C ARG A 20 10.56 17.39 22.71
N THR A 21 11.82 17.22 23.11
CA THR A 21 12.79 18.32 23.24
C THR A 21 13.00 19.01 21.90
N LEU A 22 13.22 18.25 20.82
CA LEU A 22 13.41 18.77 19.47
C LEU A 22 12.20 19.59 18.98
N LEU A 23 10.99 19.08 19.21
CA LEU A 23 9.77 19.71 18.73
C LEU A 23 9.36 20.90 19.59
N SER A 24 9.69 20.92 20.88
CA SER A 24 9.33 22.01 21.82
C SER A 24 9.95 23.36 21.44
N VAL A 25 11.09 23.37 20.75
CA VAL A 25 11.75 24.61 20.29
C VAL A 25 11.27 25.07 18.91
N GLN A 26 10.36 24.32 18.27
CA GLN A 26 9.83 24.65 16.95
C GLN A 26 8.57 25.52 17.04
N ALA A 27 8.62 26.71 16.51
CA ALA A 27 7.46 27.62 16.51
C ALA A 27 6.24 27.00 15.81
N GLY A 28 5.10 27.03 16.48
CA GLY A 28 3.83 26.54 15.96
C GLY A 28 3.62 25.02 16.07
N LEU A 29 4.47 24.29 16.79
CA LEU A 29 4.31 22.89 17.12
C LEU A 29 4.12 22.73 18.63
N GLU A 30 3.25 21.78 19.05
CA GLU A 30 2.98 21.46 20.44
C GLU A 30 2.87 19.94 20.61
N VAL A 31 3.74 19.34 21.43
CA VAL A 31 3.61 17.94 21.83
C VAL A 31 2.59 17.85 22.95
N VAL A 32 1.42 17.30 22.63
CA VAL A 32 0.28 17.22 23.56
C VAL A 32 0.23 15.93 24.36
N GLY A 33 0.97 14.89 23.93
CA GLY A 33 1.03 13.61 24.64
C GLY A 33 2.11 12.68 24.09
N GLU A 34 2.33 11.59 24.83
CA GLU A 34 3.24 10.51 24.49
C GLU A 34 2.59 9.16 24.80
N ALA A 35 2.86 8.13 23.99
CA ALA A 35 2.41 6.77 24.23
C ALA A 35 3.55 5.77 23.94
N GLY A 36 3.58 4.65 24.66
CA GLY A 36 4.58 3.60 24.51
C GLY A 36 4.11 2.42 23.65
N ASN A 37 2.88 2.43 23.17
CA ASN A 37 2.31 1.38 22.31
C ASN A 37 1.03 1.86 21.62
N GLY A 38 0.52 1.07 20.66
CA GLY A 38 -0.66 1.44 19.89
C GLY A 38 -1.95 1.55 20.70
N GLU A 39 -2.14 0.77 21.78
CA GLU A 39 -3.34 0.90 22.62
C GLU A 39 -3.37 2.21 23.40
N GLU A 40 -2.23 2.60 23.95
CA GLU A 40 -2.08 3.90 24.61
C GLU A 40 -2.28 5.04 23.61
N ALA A 41 -1.74 4.90 22.38
CA ALA A 41 -1.92 5.88 21.33
C ALA A 41 -3.40 6.12 21.01
N LEU A 42 -4.22 5.06 20.90
CA LEU A 42 -5.66 5.19 20.66
C LEU A 42 -6.38 5.93 21.78
N ARG A 43 -6.09 5.58 23.05
CA ARG A 43 -6.69 6.24 24.22
C ARG A 43 -6.32 7.72 24.29
N GLN A 44 -5.03 8.03 24.10
CA GLN A 44 -4.56 9.42 24.12
C GLN A 44 -5.04 10.24 22.95
N ALA A 45 -5.06 9.64 21.75
CA ALA A 45 -5.61 10.33 20.56
C ALA A 45 -7.07 10.71 20.75
N ASP A 46 -7.90 9.84 21.33
CA ASP A 46 -9.30 10.15 21.61
C ASP A 46 -9.46 11.30 22.62
N SER A 47 -8.65 11.33 23.64
CA SER A 47 -8.67 12.33 24.72
C SER A 47 -8.07 13.67 24.26
N LEU A 48 -6.92 13.63 23.58
CA LEU A 48 -6.13 14.82 23.27
C LEU A 48 -6.44 15.43 21.90
N LYS A 49 -7.10 14.68 21.00
CA LYS A 49 -7.43 15.12 19.63
C LYS A 49 -6.23 15.77 18.92
N PRO A 50 -5.11 15.02 18.72
CA PRO A 50 -3.95 15.55 18.02
C PRO A 50 -4.26 15.77 16.53
N ASP A 51 -3.56 16.73 15.91
CA ASP A 51 -3.60 16.94 14.46
C ASP A 51 -2.69 15.95 13.72
N VAL A 52 -1.52 15.67 14.31
CA VAL A 52 -0.50 14.77 13.76
C VAL A 52 -0.06 13.76 14.83
N ILE A 53 0.11 12.51 14.42
CA ILE A 53 0.62 11.42 15.25
C ILE A 53 1.90 10.90 14.63
N LEU A 54 3.02 10.99 15.36
CA LEU A 54 4.28 10.33 14.99
C LEU A 54 4.22 8.93 15.56
N MET A 55 4.27 7.90 14.71
CA MET A 55 3.98 6.53 15.06
C MET A 55 5.13 5.60 14.70
N ASP A 56 5.76 4.95 15.68
CA ASP A 56 6.64 3.83 15.39
C ASP A 56 5.83 2.61 14.91
N LEU A 57 6.42 1.80 14.05
CA LEU A 57 5.79 0.57 13.55
C LEU A 57 5.89 -0.57 14.53
N GLN A 58 7.07 -0.83 15.06
CA GLN A 58 7.31 -2.00 15.90
C GLN A 58 7.24 -1.64 17.38
N MET A 59 6.13 -1.96 18.00
CA MET A 59 5.89 -1.73 19.42
C MET A 59 5.21 -2.95 20.05
N PRO A 60 5.42 -3.18 21.36
CA PRO A 60 4.72 -4.24 22.10
C PRO A 60 3.21 -3.95 22.21
N VAL A 61 2.43 -4.97 22.54
CA VAL A 61 0.98 -4.94 22.80
C VAL A 61 0.17 -4.70 21.53
N MET A 62 0.37 -3.58 20.86
CA MET A 62 -0.22 -3.24 19.56
C MET A 62 0.80 -2.48 18.72
N ASP A 63 1.09 -3.00 17.53
CA ASP A 63 1.98 -2.38 16.56
C ASP A 63 1.39 -1.10 15.94
N GLY A 64 2.26 -0.31 15.30
CA GLY A 64 1.89 0.97 14.74
C GLY A 64 0.97 0.87 13.51
N ALA A 65 1.07 -0.20 12.72
CA ALA A 65 0.20 -0.38 11.56
C ALA A 65 -1.23 -0.71 12.00
N ALA A 66 -1.41 -1.60 13.00
CA ALA A 66 -2.72 -1.89 13.58
C ALA A 66 -3.33 -0.65 14.24
N ALA A 67 -2.53 0.13 14.99
CA ALA A 67 -2.97 1.38 15.59
C ALA A 67 -3.40 2.40 14.51
N THR A 68 -2.61 2.56 13.44
CA THR A 68 -2.90 3.47 12.33
C THR A 68 -4.21 3.10 11.63
N ARG A 69 -4.47 1.83 11.35
CA ARG A 69 -5.75 1.38 10.77
C ARG A 69 -6.95 1.76 11.63
N ARG A 70 -6.84 1.59 12.95
CA ARG A 70 -7.91 1.95 13.88
C ARG A 70 -8.09 3.47 13.98
N LEU A 71 -6.99 4.23 14.07
CA LEU A 71 -7.00 5.69 14.08
C LEU A 71 -7.67 6.26 12.83
N LYS A 72 -7.36 5.72 11.65
CA LYS A 72 -7.99 6.17 10.39
C LYS A 72 -9.51 6.02 10.40
N THR A 73 -10.03 4.98 11.05
CA THR A 73 -11.47 4.74 11.16
C THR A 73 -12.11 5.58 12.25
N GLN A 74 -11.47 5.68 13.43
CA GLN A 74 -12.03 6.34 14.61
C GLN A 74 -11.82 7.86 14.60
N MET A 75 -10.73 8.33 14.00
CA MET A 75 -10.31 9.73 13.96
C MET A 75 -9.70 10.10 12.60
N PRO A 76 -10.51 10.20 11.53
CA PRO A 76 -10.02 10.49 10.17
C PRO A 76 -9.31 11.85 10.03
N SER A 77 -9.54 12.78 10.97
CA SER A 77 -8.89 14.10 11.00
C SER A 77 -7.42 14.02 11.41
N ALA A 78 -7.05 13.13 12.32
CA ALA A 78 -5.67 12.97 12.74
C ALA A 78 -4.83 12.35 11.62
N LYS A 79 -3.64 12.91 11.36
CA LYS A 79 -2.73 12.46 10.32
C LYS A 79 -1.60 11.65 10.94
N VAL A 80 -1.42 10.42 10.50
CA VAL A 80 -0.36 9.55 10.99
C VAL A 80 0.84 9.61 10.07
N ILE A 81 2.01 9.94 10.65
CA ILE A 81 3.33 9.80 10.03
C ILE A 81 4.03 8.63 10.71
N ILE A 82 4.41 7.64 9.93
CA ILE A 82 5.27 6.56 10.43
C ILE A 82 6.69 7.13 10.63
N LEU A 83 7.28 6.82 11.76
CA LEU A 83 8.66 7.19 12.10
C LEU A 83 9.35 5.96 12.71
N THR A 84 10.17 5.27 11.94
CA THR A 84 10.71 3.95 12.28
C THR A 84 12.18 3.77 11.86
N THR A 85 12.84 2.75 12.37
CA THR A 85 14.19 2.34 11.91
C THR A 85 14.13 1.40 10.70
N PHE A 86 12.95 0.92 10.31
CA PHE A 86 12.77 -0.08 9.26
C PHE A 86 12.44 0.58 7.92
N ASP A 87 13.21 0.21 6.90
CA ASP A 87 13.05 0.69 5.53
C ASP A 87 12.80 -0.44 4.53
N ASP A 88 12.63 -1.68 5.01
CA ASP A 88 12.27 -2.80 4.15
C ASP A 88 10.87 -2.64 3.53
N ASP A 89 10.69 -3.27 2.37
CA ASP A 89 9.50 -3.07 1.54
C ASP A 89 8.20 -3.47 2.27
N GLU A 90 8.24 -4.54 3.07
CA GLU A 90 7.07 -5.06 3.77
C GLU A 90 6.54 -4.04 4.80
N ASN A 91 7.41 -3.49 5.64
CA ASN A 91 7.07 -2.48 6.65
C ASN A 91 6.59 -1.17 6.01
N VAL A 92 7.24 -0.73 4.92
CA VAL A 92 6.82 0.47 4.18
C VAL A 92 5.38 0.31 3.67
N PHE A 93 5.09 -0.81 2.99
CA PHE A 93 3.76 -1.03 2.43
C PHE A 93 2.70 -1.27 3.50
N GLU A 94 3.03 -1.93 4.59
CA GLU A 94 2.10 -2.13 5.69
C GLU A 94 1.67 -0.79 6.32
N GLY A 95 2.62 0.09 6.62
CA GLY A 95 2.35 1.42 7.18
C GLY A 95 1.47 2.28 6.26
N LEU A 96 1.79 2.32 4.96
CA LEU A 96 1.03 3.09 3.98
C LEU A 96 -0.37 2.49 3.73
N ARG A 97 -0.50 1.17 3.62
CA ARG A 97 -1.80 0.49 3.51
C ARG A 97 -2.67 0.69 4.75
N ALA A 98 -2.08 0.83 5.93
CA ALA A 98 -2.78 1.17 7.15
C ALA A 98 -3.40 2.58 7.11
N GLY A 99 -2.92 3.45 6.22
CA GLY A 99 -3.44 4.78 5.97
C GLY A 99 -2.58 5.91 6.51
N ALA A 100 -1.30 5.66 6.76
CA ALA A 100 -0.34 6.71 7.06
C ALA A 100 -0.23 7.70 5.88
N VAL A 101 -0.07 8.99 6.19
CA VAL A 101 0.09 10.07 5.21
C VAL A 101 1.57 10.42 4.98
N GLY A 102 2.46 9.89 5.81
CA GLY A 102 3.90 10.07 5.69
C GLY A 102 4.67 8.86 6.23
N TYR A 103 5.88 8.68 5.73
CA TYR A 103 6.81 7.66 6.17
C TYR A 103 8.23 8.22 6.21
N LEU A 104 8.85 8.18 7.37
CA LEU A 104 10.19 8.69 7.67
C LEU A 104 11.00 7.65 8.43
N LEU A 105 12.31 7.70 8.24
CA LEU A 105 13.25 6.94 9.06
C LEU A 105 13.65 7.74 10.32
N LYS A 106 13.97 7.05 11.40
CA LYS A 106 14.38 7.67 12.68
C LYS A 106 15.72 8.45 12.58
N ASP A 107 16.51 8.21 11.52
CA ASP A 107 17.75 8.94 11.21
C ASP A 107 17.51 10.16 10.31
N THR A 108 16.26 10.42 9.93
CA THR A 108 15.87 11.59 9.12
C THR A 108 16.27 12.90 9.83
N PRO A 109 16.89 13.87 9.13
CA PRO A 109 17.21 15.16 9.69
C PRO A 109 15.99 15.87 10.27
N SER A 110 16.16 16.49 11.44
CA SER A 110 15.07 17.16 12.18
C SER A 110 14.27 18.19 11.35
N ALA A 111 14.95 18.90 10.45
CA ALA A 111 14.29 19.86 9.56
C ALA A 111 13.26 19.20 8.64
N LYS A 112 13.55 18.00 8.11
CA LYS A 112 12.61 17.23 7.28
C LYS A 112 11.44 16.67 8.10
N LEU A 113 11.68 16.23 9.34
CA LEU A 113 10.61 15.80 10.24
C LEU A 113 9.63 16.95 10.51
N VAL A 114 10.14 18.15 10.81
CA VAL A 114 9.32 19.35 11.03
C VAL A 114 8.54 19.72 9.78
N GLU A 115 9.16 19.64 8.60
CA GLU A 115 8.50 19.87 7.32
C GLU A 115 7.36 18.86 7.09
N ALA A 116 7.62 17.57 7.30
CA ALA A 116 6.61 16.50 7.16
C ALA A 116 5.42 16.70 8.08
N ILE A 117 5.66 17.11 9.34
CA ILE A 117 4.58 17.42 10.30
C ILE A 117 3.72 18.57 9.77
N ARG A 118 4.32 19.64 9.25
CA ARG A 118 3.59 20.79 8.72
C ARG A 118 2.81 20.45 7.45
N LEU A 119 3.36 19.61 6.57
CA LEU A 119 2.67 19.11 5.37
C LEU A 119 1.48 18.22 5.76
N ALA A 120 1.70 17.26 6.64
CA ALA A 120 0.64 16.37 7.12
C ALA A 120 -0.53 17.14 7.76
N ALA A 121 -0.26 18.14 8.59
CA ALA A 121 -1.28 18.98 9.20
C ALA A 121 -2.15 19.72 8.17
N ARG A 122 -1.63 19.99 6.96
CA ARG A 122 -2.38 20.55 5.82
C ARG A 122 -3.09 19.49 4.97
N GLY A 123 -2.93 18.21 5.32
CA GLY A 123 -3.49 17.10 4.55
C GLY A 123 -2.65 16.66 3.35
N GLU A 124 -1.41 17.14 3.26
CA GLU A 124 -0.43 16.75 2.25
C GLU A 124 0.34 15.51 2.71
N SER A 125 0.85 14.71 1.78
CA SER A 125 1.67 13.52 2.08
C SER A 125 3.16 13.85 1.96
N PHE A 126 3.97 13.23 2.81
CA PHE A 126 5.42 13.30 2.75
C PHE A 126 6.03 11.90 2.78
N LEU A 127 6.77 11.57 1.73
CA LEU A 127 7.55 10.33 1.65
C LEU A 127 9.01 10.68 1.36
N GLU A 128 9.94 10.04 2.06
CA GLU A 128 11.34 10.15 1.67
C GLU A 128 11.56 9.59 0.25
N PRO A 129 12.55 10.12 -0.51
CA PRO A 129 12.79 9.65 -1.88
C PRO A 129 13.02 8.16 -2.01
N SER A 130 13.70 7.52 -1.06
CA SER A 130 13.90 6.08 -0.99
C SER A 130 12.58 5.32 -0.85
N VAL A 131 11.71 5.77 0.03
CA VAL A 131 10.38 5.19 0.26
C VAL A 131 9.48 5.44 -0.96
N ALA A 132 9.50 6.63 -1.53
CA ALA A 132 8.74 6.95 -2.73
C ALA A 132 9.14 6.05 -3.92
N ALA A 133 10.43 5.79 -4.11
CA ALA A 133 10.92 4.88 -5.15
C ALA A 133 10.38 3.45 -4.97
N LYS A 134 10.33 2.93 -3.73
CA LYS A 134 9.74 1.62 -3.41
C LYS A 134 8.25 1.58 -3.74
N VAL A 135 7.50 2.61 -3.36
CA VAL A 135 6.07 2.70 -3.67
C VAL A 135 5.82 2.70 -5.17
N VAL A 136 6.60 3.48 -5.94
CA VAL A 136 6.48 3.52 -7.41
C VAL A 136 6.82 2.17 -8.04
N SER A 137 7.87 1.49 -7.57
CA SER A 137 8.26 0.17 -8.09
C SER A 137 7.19 -0.89 -7.83
N GLU A 138 6.59 -0.88 -6.63
CA GLU A 138 5.50 -1.79 -6.28
C GLU A 138 4.24 -1.49 -7.08
N PHE A 139 3.91 -0.21 -7.27
CA PHE A 139 2.80 0.18 -8.11
C PHE A 139 2.99 -0.28 -9.55
N ALA A 140 4.21 -0.15 -10.11
CA ALA A 140 4.54 -0.66 -11.43
C ALA A 140 4.45 -2.20 -11.49
N ARG A 141 4.79 -2.92 -10.41
CA ARG A 141 4.65 -4.37 -10.30
C ARG A 141 3.19 -4.82 -10.23
N LEU A 142 2.36 -4.07 -9.50
CA LEU A 142 0.93 -4.37 -9.32
C LEU A 142 0.07 -3.85 -10.47
N SER A 143 0.60 -2.91 -11.27
CA SER A 143 -0.10 -2.45 -12.47
C SER A 143 -0.17 -3.60 -13.48
N PRO A 144 -1.35 -3.85 -14.08
CA PRO A 144 -1.46 -4.81 -15.18
C PRO A 144 -0.40 -4.47 -16.21
N ARG A 145 0.51 -5.40 -16.49
CA ARG A 145 1.40 -5.23 -17.64
C ARG A 145 0.51 -5.11 -18.87
N PRO A 146 0.71 -4.11 -19.76
CA PRO A 146 0.01 -4.08 -21.03
C PRO A 146 0.21 -5.42 -21.75
N ALA A 147 -0.77 -5.80 -22.56
CA ALA A 147 -0.72 -7.01 -23.39
C ALA A 147 0.55 -7.13 -24.27
N ASP A 148 1.35 -6.06 -24.36
CA ASP A 148 2.68 -6.01 -25.01
C ASP A 148 3.75 -6.90 -24.36
N ALA A 149 3.46 -7.55 -23.24
CA ALA A 149 4.39 -8.50 -22.61
C ALA A 149 4.39 -9.89 -23.27
N LEU A 150 3.47 -10.16 -24.18
CA LEU A 150 3.47 -11.38 -24.97
C LEU A 150 4.39 -11.20 -26.18
N ALA A 151 5.25 -12.17 -26.44
CA ALA A 151 6.10 -12.19 -27.65
C ALA A 151 5.26 -12.08 -28.93
N GLU A 152 4.01 -12.55 -28.87
CA GLU A 152 2.99 -12.42 -29.89
C GLU A 152 1.63 -12.14 -29.25
N PRO A 153 0.93 -11.03 -29.58
CA PRO A 153 -0.34 -10.69 -28.97
C PRO A 153 -1.43 -11.71 -29.33
N LEU A 154 -2.38 -11.89 -28.41
CA LEU A 154 -3.56 -12.70 -28.67
C LEU A 154 -4.49 -11.95 -29.63
N SER A 155 -5.00 -12.66 -30.65
CA SER A 155 -6.03 -12.13 -31.52
C SER A 155 -7.36 -11.92 -30.79
N GLU A 156 -8.26 -11.09 -31.31
CA GLU A 156 -9.60 -10.88 -30.74
C GLU A 156 -10.32 -12.21 -30.51
N ARG A 157 -10.18 -13.14 -31.43
CA ARG A 157 -10.81 -14.46 -31.33
C ARG A 157 -10.21 -15.34 -30.26
N GLU A 158 -8.90 -15.29 -30.06
CA GLU A 158 -8.22 -15.98 -28.96
C GLU A 158 -8.61 -15.40 -27.61
N LEU A 159 -8.79 -14.09 -27.51
CA LEU A 159 -9.30 -13.43 -26.30
C LEU A 159 -10.74 -13.83 -25.97
N GLU A 160 -11.62 -13.96 -26.96
CA GLU A 160 -13.00 -14.44 -26.76
C GLU A 160 -13.00 -15.87 -26.21
N VAL A 161 -12.21 -16.76 -26.81
CA VAL A 161 -12.03 -18.15 -26.34
C VAL A 161 -11.50 -18.16 -24.92
N LEU A 162 -10.45 -17.38 -24.60
CA LEU A 162 -9.81 -17.31 -23.30
C LEU A 162 -10.74 -16.82 -22.20
N ARG A 163 -11.61 -15.82 -22.50
CA ARG A 163 -12.67 -15.37 -21.56
C ARG A 163 -13.64 -16.47 -21.18
N LEU A 164 -14.03 -17.31 -22.14
CA LEU A 164 -14.92 -18.45 -21.87
C LEU A 164 -14.21 -19.56 -21.11
N VAL A 165 -12.93 -19.82 -21.42
CA VAL A 165 -12.08 -20.74 -20.66
C VAL A 165 -11.99 -20.32 -19.19
N ALA A 166 -11.76 -19.05 -18.91
CA ALA A 166 -11.68 -18.51 -17.57
C ALA A 166 -13.00 -18.59 -16.77
N ARG A 167 -14.12 -18.73 -17.45
CA ARG A 167 -15.44 -19.03 -16.86
C ARG A 167 -15.71 -20.52 -16.66
N GLY A 168 -14.75 -21.39 -17.02
CA GLY A 168 -14.87 -22.84 -16.89
C GLY A 168 -15.62 -23.54 -18.02
N ALA A 169 -15.93 -22.86 -19.13
CA ALA A 169 -16.70 -23.43 -20.23
C ALA A 169 -15.92 -24.54 -20.95
N SER A 170 -16.55 -25.66 -21.23
CA SER A 170 -16.00 -26.75 -22.04
C SER A 170 -15.82 -26.36 -23.51
N ASN A 171 -15.00 -27.10 -24.26
CA ASN A 171 -14.80 -26.81 -25.70
C ASN A 171 -16.11 -26.85 -26.51
N LYS A 172 -17.05 -27.71 -26.12
CA LYS A 172 -18.37 -27.81 -26.74
C LYS A 172 -19.22 -26.56 -26.47
N GLU A 173 -19.19 -26.06 -25.23
CA GLU A 173 -19.91 -24.81 -24.88
C GLU A 173 -19.28 -23.58 -25.54
N ILE A 174 -17.94 -23.53 -25.61
CA ILE A 174 -17.22 -22.47 -26.35
C ILE A 174 -17.58 -22.49 -27.83
N ALA A 175 -17.57 -23.68 -28.46
CA ALA A 175 -17.93 -23.89 -29.84
C ALA A 175 -19.36 -23.41 -30.14
N ALA A 176 -20.30 -23.78 -29.28
CA ALA A 176 -21.69 -23.35 -29.40
C ALA A 176 -21.84 -21.82 -29.20
N GLY A 177 -21.22 -21.25 -28.19
CA GLY A 177 -21.29 -19.81 -27.86
C GLY A 177 -20.67 -18.93 -28.93
N LEU A 178 -19.62 -19.40 -29.60
CA LEU A 178 -18.90 -18.65 -30.64
C LEU A 178 -19.26 -19.04 -32.05
N VAL A 179 -20.19 -20.00 -32.22
CA VAL A 179 -20.68 -20.50 -33.52
C VAL A 179 -19.53 -21.00 -34.43
N ILE A 180 -18.67 -21.87 -33.85
CA ILE A 180 -17.52 -22.50 -34.54
C ILE A 180 -17.46 -24.01 -34.24
N ALA A 181 -16.64 -24.74 -34.97
CA ALA A 181 -16.43 -26.18 -34.72
C ALA A 181 -15.55 -26.39 -33.43
N GLU A 182 -15.78 -27.46 -32.68
CA GLU A 182 -14.95 -27.82 -31.53
C GLU A 182 -13.45 -27.98 -31.88
N GLY A 183 -13.14 -28.46 -33.11
CA GLY A 183 -11.78 -28.53 -33.61
C GLY A 183 -11.11 -27.15 -33.72
N THR A 184 -11.88 -26.13 -34.10
CA THR A 184 -11.40 -24.74 -34.16
C THR A 184 -11.10 -24.19 -32.78
N VAL A 185 -11.93 -24.53 -31.76
CA VAL A 185 -11.67 -24.16 -30.36
C VAL A 185 -10.38 -24.78 -29.86
N LYS A 186 -10.12 -26.06 -30.19
CA LYS A 186 -8.85 -26.74 -29.84
C LYS A 186 -7.63 -26.05 -30.45
N ASN A 187 -7.72 -25.63 -31.71
CA ASN A 187 -6.63 -24.90 -32.38
C ASN A 187 -6.37 -23.56 -31.71
N HIS A 188 -7.43 -22.78 -31.39
CA HIS A 188 -7.27 -21.54 -30.65
C HIS A 188 -6.65 -21.76 -29.29
N LEU A 189 -7.07 -22.81 -28.53
CA LEU A 189 -6.48 -23.13 -27.25
C LEU A 189 -4.97 -23.46 -27.38
N THR A 190 -4.57 -24.27 -28.37
CA THR A 190 -3.16 -24.58 -28.61
C THR A 190 -2.35 -23.31 -28.85
N ASN A 191 -2.85 -22.37 -29.67
CA ASN A 191 -2.17 -21.11 -29.94
C ASN A 191 -2.13 -20.21 -28.66
N ILE A 192 -3.21 -20.14 -27.90
CA ILE A 192 -3.27 -19.40 -26.63
C ILE A 192 -2.23 -19.93 -25.64
N LEU A 193 -2.16 -21.26 -25.45
CA LEU A 193 -1.18 -21.90 -24.56
C LEU A 193 0.25 -21.56 -24.97
N ALA A 194 0.55 -21.66 -26.28
CA ALA A 194 1.88 -21.33 -26.81
C ALA A 194 2.21 -19.82 -26.62
N LYS A 195 1.29 -18.92 -26.94
CA LYS A 195 1.49 -17.46 -26.79
C LYS A 195 1.62 -17.03 -25.34
N LEU A 196 0.91 -17.69 -24.43
CA LEU A 196 0.99 -17.44 -22.99
C LEU A 196 2.16 -18.17 -22.32
N ASP A 197 2.86 -19.07 -23.04
CA ASP A 197 3.92 -19.92 -22.48
C ASP A 197 3.43 -20.67 -21.23
N VAL A 198 2.36 -21.46 -21.38
CA VAL A 198 1.73 -22.28 -20.34
C VAL A 198 1.37 -23.66 -20.88
N THR A 199 1.21 -24.63 -19.99
CA THR A 199 1.01 -26.05 -20.38
C THR A 199 -0.43 -26.48 -20.41
N ASP A 200 -1.31 -25.84 -19.65
CA ASP A 200 -2.71 -26.20 -19.56
C ASP A 200 -3.67 -24.99 -19.51
N ARG A 201 -4.97 -25.30 -19.68
CA ARG A 201 -6.03 -24.30 -19.75
C ARG A 201 -6.28 -23.56 -18.43
N THR A 202 -5.94 -24.18 -17.29
CA THR A 202 -6.10 -23.59 -15.95
C THR A 202 -5.01 -22.56 -15.75
N GLU A 203 -3.77 -22.90 -16.08
CA GLU A 203 -2.64 -21.97 -16.09
C GLU A 203 -2.91 -20.78 -17.04
N ALA A 204 -3.49 -21.05 -18.22
CA ALA A 204 -3.84 -19.99 -19.15
C ALA A 204 -4.86 -19.01 -18.58
N ALA A 205 -5.88 -19.49 -17.86
CA ALA A 205 -6.87 -18.64 -17.22
C ALA A 205 -6.28 -17.81 -16.07
N VAL A 206 -5.36 -18.37 -15.29
CA VAL A 206 -4.66 -17.67 -14.20
C VAL A 206 -3.76 -16.59 -14.78
N LYS A 207 -2.89 -16.96 -15.73
CA LYS A 207 -1.93 -16.04 -16.36
C LYS A 207 -2.62 -14.89 -17.13
N ALA A 208 -3.77 -15.18 -17.74
CA ALA A 208 -4.58 -14.15 -18.41
C ALA A 208 -5.13 -13.10 -17.43
N ARG A 209 -5.51 -13.49 -16.23
CA ARG A 209 -5.93 -12.56 -15.14
C ARG A 209 -4.74 -11.76 -14.64
N GLU A 210 -3.60 -12.40 -14.41
CA GLU A 210 -2.37 -11.73 -13.96
C GLU A 210 -1.86 -10.69 -14.97
N LEU A 211 -2.04 -10.95 -16.28
CA LEU A 211 -1.70 -10.04 -17.36
C LEU A 211 -2.80 -9.00 -17.68
N GLY A 212 -3.94 -9.05 -17.01
CA GLY A 212 -5.06 -8.12 -17.26
C GLY A 212 -5.70 -8.27 -18.63
N LEU A 213 -5.63 -9.46 -19.26
CA LEU A 213 -6.22 -9.74 -20.57
C LEU A 213 -7.73 -10.03 -20.49
N ILE A 214 -8.18 -10.44 -19.30
CA ILE A 214 -9.57 -10.84 -19.02
C ILE A 214 -10.01 -10.42 -17.62
#